data_2ec2b312eb462782c3914714c31a35b3
#
_entry.id   2ec2b312eb462782c3914714c31a35b3
#
_cell.length_a   1.000
_cell.length_b   1.000
_cell.length_c   1.000
_cell.angle_alpha   90.00
_cell.angle_beta   90.00
_cell.angle_gamma   90.00
#
_symmetry.space_group_name_H-M   'P 1'
#
loop_
_entity.id
_entity.type
_entity.pdbx_description
1 polymer ?
#
loop_
_entity_poly.entity_id
_entity_poly.type
_entity_poly.pdbx_seq_one_letter_code
_entity_poly.pdbx_strand_id
1 'polypeptide(L)'
;MDFHLDTSSFTAERAWGSRLIGELDGITVRLHWTDKPYKWHVNDGPEVFVVLSGTVDMHYREAGTEKVQRLTEGQIFFASDGDAHVA
;
A
#
# COMPACT_ATOMS: atom_id res chain seq x y z
N MET A 1 25.19 3.78 -8.09
CA MET A 1 24.36 4.58 -7.16
C MET A 1 23.13 5.06 -7.89
N ASP A 2 22.00 4.92 -7.28
CA ASP A 2 20.74 5.30 -7.88
C ASP A 2 20.27 6.65 -7.38
N PHE A 3 19.33 7.23 -8.13
CA PHE A 3 18.78 8.52 -7.81
C PHE A 3 17.66 8.42 -6.81
N HIS A 4 17.46 9.47 -6.04
CA HIS A 4 16.27 9.62 -5.23
C HIS A 4 15.09 9.98 -6.10
N LEU A 5 13.95 9.36 -5.83
CA LEU A 5 12.69 9.74 -6.41
C LEU A 5 11.96 10.65 -5.45
N ASP A 6 11.52 11.81 -5.93
CA ASP A 6 10.61 12.66 -5.17
C ASP A 6 9.20 12.09 -5.27
N THR A 7 8.74 11.46 -4.18
CA THR A 7 7.45 10.80 -4.16
C THR A 7 6.28 11.76 -4.25
N SER A 8 6.45 13.01 -3.86
CA SER A 8 5.38 14.01 -3.90
C SER A 8 4.99 14.41 -5.33
N SER A 9 5.85 14.18 -6.29
CA SER A 9 5.58 14.49 -7.70
C SER A 9 5.06 13.31 -8.49
N PHE A 10 4.98 12.12 -7.88
CA PHE A 10 4.51 10.93 -8.58
C PHE A 10 2.98 10.93 -8.69
N THR A 11 2.49 10.81 -9.92
CA THR A 11 1.09 10.54 -10.21
C THR A 11 1.02 9.47 -11.29
N ALA A 12 -0.14 8.84 -11.43
CA ALA A 12 -0.38 7.85 -12.47
C ALA A 12 -1.66 8.21 -13.24
N GLU A 13 -1.76 7.75 -14.48
CA GLU A 13 -2.92 8.01 -15.33
C GLU A 13 -4.16 7.27 -14.85
N ARG A 14 -3.99 6.26 -14.03
CA ARG A 14 -5.07 5.43 -13.50
C ARG A 14 -4.84 5.15 -12.02
N ALA A 15 -5.93 4.87 -11.30
CA ALA A 15 -5.88 4.42 -9.92
C ALA A 15 -4.99 3.17 -9.80
N TRP A 16 -4.21 3.13 -8.73
CA TRP A 16 -3.28 2.05 -8.42
C TRP A 16 -2.16 1.85 -9.44
N GLY A 17 -1.90 2.85 -10.26
CA GLY A 17 -0.69 2.90 -11.06
C GLY A 17 0.53 2.84 -10.15
N SER A 18 1.54 2.07 -10.53
CA SER A 18 2.70 1.86 -9.68
C SER A 18 4.00 2.00 -10.45
N ARG A 19 5.06 2.27 -9.69
CA ARG A 19 6.42 2.25 -10.18
C ARG A 19 7.24 1.33 -9.30
N LEU A 20 7.95 0.41 -9.88
CA LEU A 20 8.92 -0.42 -9.17
C LEU A 20 10.12 0.44 -8.79
N ILE A 21 10.37 0.57 -7.48
CA ILE A 21 11.51 1.31 -6.97
C ILE A 21 12.75 0.43 -6.92
N GLY A 22 12.59 -0.79 -6.44
CA GLY A 22 13.71 -1.71 -6.35
C GLY A 22 13.27 -3.11 -5.93
N GLU A 23 14.22 -4.03 -6.04
CA GLU A 23 14.03 -5.40 -5.60
C GLU A 23 15.20 -5.82 -4.73
N LEU A 24 14.91 -6.47 -3.60
CA LEU A 24 15.88 -6.88 -2.59
C LEU A 24 15.58 -8.32 -2.19
N ASP A 25 16.33 -9.28 -2.72
CA ASP A 25 16.18 -10.71 -2.38
C ASP A 25 14.74 -11.21 -2.52
N GLY A 26 14.10 -10.90 -3.64
CA GLY A 26 12.72 -11.33 -3.89
C GLY A 26 11.66 -10.43 -3.27
N ILE A 27 12.06 -9.42 -2.52
CA ILE A 27 11.14 -8.41 -1.97
C ILE A 27 11.09 -7.24 -2.95
N THR A 28 9.90 -6.80 -3.31
CA THR A 28 9.73 -5.64 -4.17
C THR A 28 9.28 -4.43 -3.36
N VAL A 29 9.82 -3.27 -3.72
CA VAL A 29 9.40 -1.98 -3.20
C VAL A 29 8.75 -1.22 -4.34
N ARG A 30 7.50 -0.85 -4.16
CA ARG A 30 6.71 -0.17 -5.19
C ARG A 30 6.10 1.10 -4.65
N LEU A 31 6.06 2.11 -5.50
CA LEU A 31 5.34 3.35 -5.23
C LEU A 31 4.00 3.31 -5.97
N HIS A 32 2.91 3.53 -5.25
CA HIS A 32 1.57 3.55 -5.81
C HIS A 32 0.97 4.95 -5.75
N TRP A 33 0.14 5.25 -6.72
CA TRP A 33 -0.73 6.41 -6.72
C TRP A 33 -2.16 5.96 -6.94
N THR A 34 -3.10 6.48 -6.15
CA THR A 34 -4.50 6.15 -6.32
C THR A 34 -5.42 7.24 -5.81
N ASP A 35 -6.58 7.34 -6.45
CA ASP A 35 -7.71 8.15 -6.00
C ASP A 35 -8.98 7.31 -5.80
N LYS A 36 -8.84 5.98 -5.84
CA LYS A 36 -9.95 5.03 -5.73
C LYS A 36 -9.58 3.86 -4.84
N PRO A 37 -10.58 3.21 -4.20
CA PRO A 37 -10.30 1.99 -3.46
C PRO A 37 -9.86 0.85 -4.37
N TYR A 38 -9.09 -0.05 -3.82
CA TYR A 38 -8.74 -1.31 -4.46
C TYR A 38 -9.84 -2.34 -4.16
N LYS A 39 -9.68 -3.57 -4.57
CA LYS A 39 -10.59 -4.68 -4.25
C LYS A 39 -10.10 -5.45 -3.03
N TRP A 40 -11.01 -6.06 -2.31
CA TRP A 40 -10.66 -7.01 -1.27
C TRP A 40 -9.78 -8.12 -1.82
N HIS A 41 -8.72 -8.44 -1.11
CA HIS A 41 -7.82 -9.52 -1.47
C HIS A 41 -7.19 -10.12 -0.21
N VAL A 42 -6.67 -11.32 -0.35
CA VAL A 42 -5.91 -11.99 0.69
C VAL A 42 -4.44 -11.87 0.33
N ASN A 43 -3.61 -11.51 1.30
CA ASN A 43 -2.18 -11.38 1.06
C ASN A 43 -1.55 -12.69 0.64
N ASP A 44 -0.72 -12.60 -0.39
CA ASP A 44 0.17 -13.67 -0.83
C ASP A 44 1.58 -13.34 -0.32
N GLY A 45 1.77 -13.45 0.97
CA GLY A 45 2.96 -13.05 1.68
C GLY A 45 2.75 -11.81 2.53
N PRO A 46 3.69 -11.50 3.45
CA PRO A 46 3.59 -10.29 4.27
C PRO A 46 3.80 -9.04 3.44
N GLU A 47 3.16 -7.95 3.85
CA GLU A 47 3.19 -6.67 3.15
C GLU A 47 3.32 -5.51 4.12
N VAL A 48 4.17 -4.55 3.80
CA VAL A 48 4.25 -3.26 4.50
C VAL A 48 3.68 -2.19 3.58
N PHE A 49 2.74 -1.43 4.10
CA PHE A 49 2.08 -0.34 3.40
C PHE A 49 2.33 0.96 4.14
N VAL A 50 2.89 1.96 3.47
CA VAL A 50 3.22 3.25 4.05
C VAL A 50 2.49 4.34 3.28
N VAL A 51 1.79 5.23 3.99
CA VAL A 51 1.17 6.39 3.38
C VAL A 51 2.17 7.54 3.37
N LEU A 52 2.56 7.97 2.18
CA LEU A 52 3.50 9.08 2.00
C LEU A 52 2.79 10.41 1.90
N SER A 53 1.60 10.44 1.33
CA SER A 53 0.82 11.66 1.13
C SER A 53 -0.66 11.31 1.10
N GLY A 54 -1.48 12.18 1.68
CA GLY A 54 -2.92 12.00 1.72
C GLY A 54 -3.39 11.08 2.82
N THR A 55 -4.56 10.50 2.63
CA THR A 55 -5.18 9.57 3.59
C THR A 55 -5.67 8.33 2.88
N VAL A 56 -5.59 7.21 3.59
CA VAL A 56 -6.08 5.91 3.11
C VAL A 56 -6.91 5.28 4.20
N ASP A 57 -8.13 4.86 3.88
CA ASP A 57 -8.95 4.07 4.80
C ASP A 57 -8.68 2.59 4.49
N MET A 58 -7.89 1.96 5.36
CA MET A 58 -7.56 0.55 5.23
C MET A 58 -8.67 -0.29 5.86
N HIS A 59 -9.40 -1.03 5.05
CA HIS A 59 -10.40 -1.99 5.49
C HIS A 59 -9.75 -3.35 5.64
N TYR A 60 -9.99 -4.00 6.77
CA TYR A 60 -9.41 -5.31 7.04
C TYR A 60 -10.35 -6.16 7.86
N ARG A 61 -10.10 -7.46 7.92
CA ARG A 61 -10.86 -8.37 8.75
C ARG A 61 -9.98 -8.92 9.86
N GLU A 62 -10.53 -8.91 11.06
CA GLU A 62 -9.88 -9.45 12.24
C GLU A 62 -10.89 -10.29 12.99
N ALA A 63 -10.59 -11.56 13.21
CA ALA A 63 -11.48 -12.50 13.86
C ALA A 63 -12.89 -12.53 13.22
N GLY A 64 -12.96 -12.41 11.89
CA GLY A 64 -14.22 -12.43 11.15
C GLY A 64 -14.98 -11.10 11.16
N THR A 65 -14.48 -10.10 11.83
CA THR A 65 -15.10 -8.76 11.91
C THR A 65 -14.38 -7.78 10.99
N GLU A 66 -15.15 -7.07 10.18
CA GLU A 66 -14.58 -6.00 9.36
C GLU A 66 -14.29 -4.77 10.22
N LYS A 67 -13.09 -4.23 10.04
CA LYS A 67 -12.62 -3.03 10.71
C LYS A 67 -12.05 -2.05 9.69
N VAL A 68 -12.01 -0.78 10.05
CA VAL A 68 -11.42 0.27 9.23
C VAL A 68 -10.41 1.04 10.06
N GLN A 69 -9.22 1.21 9.52
CA GLN A 69 -8.20 2.06 10.11
C GLN A 69 -7.85 3.16 9.11
N ARG A 70 -8.06 4.40 9.48
CA ARG A 70 -7.60 5.53 8.67
C ARG A 70 -6.11 5.73 8.89
N LEU A 71 -5.38 5.71 7.79
CA LEU A 71 -3.96 5.98 7.75
C LEU A 71 -3.74 7.35 7.16
N THR A 72 -2.91 8.14 7.82
CA THR A 72 -2.50 9.46 7.35
C THR A 72 -1.02 9.44 7.02
N GLU A 73 -0.51 10.54 6.50
CA GLU A 73 0.88 10.70 6.11
C GLU A 73 1.84 10.21 7.21
N GLY A 74 2.76 9.36 6.83
CA GLY A 74 3.77 8.80 7.73
C GLY A 74 3.34 7.55 8.50
N GLN A 75 2.08 7.12 8.38
CA GLN A 75 1.61 5.92 9.08
C GLN A 75 1.83 4.66 8.26
N ILE A 76 2.01 3.55 8.95
CA ILE A 76 2.38 2.27 8.38
C ILE A 76 1.33 1.23 8.76
N PHE A 77 0.93 0.44 7.78
CA PHE A 77 0.11 -0.75 7.96
C PHE A 77 0.93 -1.99 7.61
N PHE A 78 0.94 -2.97 8.50
CA PHE A 78 1.57 -4.26 8.25
C PHE A 78 0.50 -5.33 8.12
N ALA A 79 0.50 -6.05 7.00
CA ALA A 79 -0.39 -7.17 6.77
C ALA A 79 0.41 -8.46 6.70
N SER A 80 -0.01 -9.44 7.49
CA SER A 80 0.61 -10.78 7.49
C SER A 80 0.11 -11.60 6.30
N ASP A 81 0.82 -12.68 6.00
CA ASP A 81 0.38 -13.62 4.99
C ASP A 81 -1.01 -14.16 5.34
N GLY A 82 -1.92 -14.14 4.37
CA GLY A 82 -3.29 -14.60 4.56
C GLY A 82 -4.27 -13.56 5.08
N ASP A 83 -3.83 -12.38 5.48
CA ASP A 83 -4.74 -11.30 5.91
C ASP A 83 -5.55 -10.76 4.74
N ALA A 84 -6.85 -10.59 4.95
CA ALA A 84 -7.73 -9.96 3.98
C ALA A 84 -7.82 -8.45 4.25
N HIS A 85 -7.60 -7.63 3.22
CA HIS A 85 -7.68 -6.18 3.35
C HIS A 85 -7.97 -5.50 2.01
N VAL A 86 -8.33 -4.23 2.11
CA VAL A 86 -8.45 -3.32 0.96
C VAL A 86 -8.20 -1.88 1.44
N ALA A 87 -7.44 -1.18 0.66
CA ALA A 87 -7.17 0.24 0.91
C ALA A 87 -8.19 1.15 0.21
#